data_8f0130828916156c5756f8d1d0e746d7
#
_entry.id   8f0130828916156c5756f8d1d0e746d7
#
_cell.length_a   1.000
_cell.length_b   1.000
_cell.length_c   1.000
_cell.angle_alpha   90.00
_cell.angle_beta   90.00
_cell.angle_gamma   90.00
#
_symmetry.space_group_name_H-M   'P 1'
#
loop_
_entity.id
_entity.type
_entity.pdbx_description
1 polymer ?
#
loop_
_entity_poly.entity_id
_entity_poly.type
_entity_poly.pdbx_seq_one_letter_code
_entity_poly.pdbx_strand_id
1 'polypeptide(L)'
;MIAGTEKGKSMVNILMLSKWHVHAKDYASMVKAQPDAKITCVWDEDAARGQAWAQELGAAFEPDLDKALARADVDAVVVDTPTADHKRVILKAAKAKKHIFTEKVLATTMADCLEIAQAINENGVKFCISFPRLTWPLAQLCRKAIDEGSLGRVHYMRMRVAHDGALRGWLPDYWYDKDLAGGGAMMDLGCHPMYIASYLLGKPMRISSVFNNTCAPGGVDDNAVSVVEFENKAIAVLETGFVGSIGGEMFELLGTQGAIIQVGKYLKMRTSKFEGGWYIPDKLPEQQAPALR
;
A
#
# COMPACT_ATOMS: atom_id res chain seq x y z
N MET A 1 20.78 -39.02 14.42
CA MET A 1 21.13 -37.93 13.51
C MET A 1 20.32 -38.16 12.25
N ILE A 2 19.21 -37.43 12.08
CA ILE A 2 18.45 -37.44 10.81
C ILE A 2 18.75 -36.07 10.20
N ALA A 3 19.60 -36.08 9.16
CA ALA A 3 19.87 -34.90 8.36
C ALA A 3 18.57 -34.53 7.63
N GLY A 4 17.89 -33.49 8.08
CA GLY A 4 16.81 -32.84 7.35
C GLY A 4 17.41 -32.24 6.08
N THR A 5 17.13 -32.86 4.95
CA THR A 5 17.41 -32.27 3.65
C THR A 5 16.65 -30.94 3.55
N GLU A 6 17.36 -29.82 3.59
CA GLU A 6 16.82 -28.54 3.11
C GLU A 6 16.35 -28.78 1.67
N LYS A 7 15.04 -28.84 1.47
CA LYS A 7 14.48 -28.73 0.11
C LYS A 7 14.98 -27.41 -0.44
N GLY A 8 15.86 -27.47 -1.43
CA GLY A 8 16.34 -26.27 -2.11
C GLY A 8 15.13 -25.39 -2.48
N LYS A 9 15.14 -24.14 -2.07
CA LYS A 9 14.08 -23.18 -2.43
C LYS A 9 13.96 -23.16 -3.94
N SER A 10 12.79 -23.51 -4.46
CA SER A 10 12.51 -23.41 -5.90
C SER A 10 12.48 -21.95 -6.30
N MET A 11 13.11 -21.59 -7.43
CA MET A 11 13.07 -20.28 -8.03
C MET A 11 11.62 -19.88 -8.30
N VAL A 12 11.22 -18.69 -7.85
CA VAL A 12 9.89 -18.11 -8.10
C VAL A 12 9.98 -17.24 -9.34
N ASN A 13 9.24 -17.61 -10.38
CA ASN A 13 9.21 -16.90 -11.65
C ASN A 13 8.07 -15.88 -11.67
N ILE A 14 8.41 -14.64 -11.94
CA ILE A 14 7.51 -13.49 -11.83
C ILE A 14 7.14 -12.95 -13.21
N LEU A 15 5.86 -12.73 -13.44
CA LEU A 15 5.32 -11.94 -14.54
C LEU A 15 5.00 -10.52 -14.01
N MET A 16 5.63 -9.52 -14.62
CA MET A 16 5.29 -8.11 -14.35
C MET A 16 4.10 -7.70 -15.22
N LEU A 17 3.04 -7.23 -14.58
CA LEU A 17 1.80 -6.79 -15.25
C LEU A 17 1.69 -5.27 -15.22
N SER A 18 2.09 -4.65 -16.32
CA SER A 18 2.16 -3.21 -16.58
C SER A 18 3.33 -2.46 -15.91
N LYS A 19 3.71 -1.35 -16.53
CA LYS A 19 4.63 -0.34 -16.00
C LYS A 19 3.92 1.00 -15.78
N TRP A 20 2.58 0.98 -15.66
CA TRP A 20 1.81 2.20 -15.51
C TRP A 20 2.09 2.89 -14.17
N HIS A 21 2.15 2.13 -13.08
CA HIS A 21 2.36 2.69 -11.75
C HIS A 21 3.80 3.19 -11.56
N VAL A 22 3.96 4.31 -10.85
CA VAL A 22 5.29 4.90 -10.59
C VAL A 22 6.23 3.97 -9.82
N HIS A 23 5.71 3.04 -9.02
CA HIS A 23 6.48 2.06 -8.23
C HIS A 23 6.89 0.79 -9.01
N ALA A 24 6.46 0.62 -10.26
CA ALA A 24 6.76 -0.62 -11.01
C ALA A 24 8.27 -0.93 -11.08
N LYS A 25 9.11 0.11 -11.24
CA LYS A 25 10.58 -0.05 -11.22
C LYS A 25 11.12 -0.48 -9.86
N ASP A 26 10.53 -0.01 -8.78
CA ASP A 26 10.93 -0.35 -7.42
C ASP A 26 10.63 -1.82 -7.15
N TYR A 27 9.45 -2.30 -7.54
CA TYR A 27 9.08 -3.72 -7.39
C TYR A 27 9.95 -4.64 -8.26
N ALA A 28 10.22 -4.25 -9.50
CA ALA A 28 11.15 -5.02 -10.34
C ALA A 28 12.55 -5.10 -9.71
N SER A 29 13.02 -4.01 -9.11
CA SER A 29 14.30 -3.97 -8.38
C SER A 29 14.27 -4.85 -7.14
N MET A 30 13.17 -4.85 -6.37
CA MET A 30 12.96 -5.71 -5.21
C MET A 30 12.95 -7.19 -5.59
N VAL A 31 12.30 -7.56 -6.70
CA VAL A 31 12.33 -8.93 -7.23
C VAL A 31 13.76 -9.34 -7.62
N LYS A 32 14.48 -8.48 -8.34
CA LYS A 32 15.88 -8.75 -8.76
C LYS A 32 16.84 -8.90 -7.57
N ALA A 33 16.54 -8.28 -6.43
CA ALA A 33 17.33 -8.40 -5.21
C ALA A 33 17.12 -9.72 -4.46
N GLN A 34 16.09 -10.51 -4.80
CA GLN A 34 15.83 -11.80 -4.17
C GLN A 34 16.60 -12.91 -4.89
N PRO A 35 17.39 -13.71 -4.15
CA PRO A 35 18.20 -14.77 -4.78
C PRO A 35 17.37 -15.94 -5.29
N ASP A 36 16.12 -16.06 -4.86
CA ASP A 36 15.16 -17.11 -5.21
C ASP A 36 13.99 -16.62 -6.05
N ALA A 37 14.11 -15.44 -6.70
CA ALA A 37 13.09 -14.90 -7.60
C ALA A 37 13.69 -14.41 -8.92
N LYS A 38 12.92 -14.52 -10.01
CA LYS A 38 13.32 -14.07 -11.35
C LYS A 38 12.13 -13.49 -12.11
N ILE A 39 12.33 -12.35 -12.77
CA ILE A 39 11.35 -11.82 -13.74
C ILE A 39 11.53 -12.58 -15.05
N THR A 40 10.49 -13.28 -15.49
CA THR A 40 10.54 -14.12 -16.71
C THR A 40 9.75 -13.52 -17.86
N CYS A 41 8.73 -12.72 -17.55
CA CYS A 41 7.84 -12.15 -18.57
C CYS A 41 7.34 -10.77 -18.15
N VAL A 42 6.97 -9.97 -19.13
CA VAL A 42 6.26 -8.69 -18.99
C VAL A 42 5.01 -8.74 -19.87
N TRP A 43 3.90 -8.27 -19.33
CA TRP A 43 2.71 -7.86 -20.06
C TRP A 43 2.42 -6.40 -19.73
N ASP A 44 1.86 -5.67 -20.69
CA ASP A 44 1.46 -4.27 -20.49
C ASP A 44 0.27 -3.96 -21.40
N GLU A 45 -0.69 -3.18 -20.92
CA GLU A 45 -1.83 -2.69 -21.72
C GLU A 45 -1.38 -1.75 -22.85
N ASP A 46 -0.23 -1.09 -22.69
CA ASP A 46 0.50 -0.39 -23.76
C ASP A 46 1.64 -1.28 -24.27
N ALA A 47 1.46 -1.86 -25.44
CA ALA A 47 2.42 -2.80 -26.01
C ALA A 47 3.82 -2.18 -26.24
N ALA A 48 3.90 -0.91 -26.60
CA ALA A 48 5.18 -0.24 -26.83
C ALA A 48 5.95 -0.06 -25.51
N ARG A 49 5.25 0.39 -24.46
CA ARG A 49 5.80 0.50 -23.11
C ARG A 49 6.24 -0.85 -22.56
N GLY A 50 5.41 -1.87 -22.72
CA GLY A 50 5.70 -3.23 -22.26
C GLY A 50 6.89 -3.86 -22.97
N GLN A 51 6.98 -3.72 -24.28
CA GLN A 51 8.12 -4.21 -25.07
C GLN A 51 9.43 -3.55 -24.63
N ALA A 52 9.45 -2.24 -24.46
CA ALA A 52 10.62 -1.51 -23.99
C ALA A 52 11.02 -1.95 -22.57
N TRP A 53 10.03 -2.15 -21.71
CA TRP A 53 10.31 -2.58 -20.34
C TRP A 53 10.81 -4.02 -20.25
N ALA A 54 10.26 -4.92 -21.05
CA ALA A 54 10.77 -6.30 -21.14
C ALA A 54 12.26 -6.34 -21.55
N GLN A 55 12.65 -5.48 -22.50
CA GLN A 55 14.06 -5.33 -22.88
C GLN A 55 14.93 -4.80 -21.72
N GLU A 56 14.44 -3.77 -20.99
CA GLU A 56 15.13 -3.21 -19.80
C GLU A 56 15.33 -4.28 -18.71
N LEU A 57 14.36 -5.18 -18.55
CA LEU A 57 14.38 -6.23 -17.53
C LEU A 57 15.12 -7.49 -17.97
N GLY A 58 15.38 -7.68 -19.29
CA GLY A 58 15.92 -8.91 -19.85
C GLY A 58 14.93 -10.07 -19.80
N ALA A 59 13.62 -9.79 -19.94
CA ALA A 59 12.52 -10.73 -19.86
C ALA A 59 11.79 -10.86 -21.22
N ALA A 60 10.97 -11.90 -21.37
CA ALA A 60 10.09 -12.04 -22.53
C ALA A 60 8.97 -10.98 -22.48
N PHE A 61 8.49 -10.54 -23.64
CA PHE A 61 7.27 -9.73 -23.75
C PHE A 61 6.14 -10.58 -24.34
N GLU A 62 4.97 -10.59 -23.70
CA GLU A 62 3.75 -11.22 -24.22
C GLU A 62 2.61 -10.21 -24.21
N PRO A 63 2.13 -9.73 -25.37
CA PRO A 63 1.10 -8.71 -25.47
C PRO A 63 -0.31 -9.22 -25.10
N ASP A 64 -0.54 -10.51 -25.13
CA ASP A 64 -1.81 -11.14 -24.76
C ASP A 64 -1.76 -11.56 -23.29
N LEU A 65 -2.61 -10.93 -22.44
CA LEU A 65 -2.68 -11.21 -21.01
C LEU A 65 -2.98 -12.69 -20.70
N ASP A 66 -3.92 -13.30 -21.45
CA ASP A 66 -4.32 -14.66 -21.17
C ASP A 66 -3.19 -15.64 -21.51
N LYS A 67 -2.42 -15.38 -22.58
CA LYS A 67 -1.23 -16.15 -22.92
C LYS A 67 -0.11 -15.94 -21.90
N ALA A 68 0.11 -14.70 -21.47
CA ALA A 68 1.09 -14.40 -20.43
C ALA A 68 0.79 -15.16 -19.13
N LEU A 69 -0.47 -15.17 -18.70
CA LEU A 69 -0.93 -15.88 -17.50
C LEU A 69 -0.93 -17.41 -17.67
N ALA A 70 -1.13 -17.94 -18.91
CA ALA A 70 -1.11 -19.37 -19.19
C ALA A 70 0.31 -19.97 -19.23
N ARG A 71 1.36 -19.16 -19.18
CA ARG A 71 2.75 -19.65 -19.20
C ARG A 71 3.03 -20.57 -18.02
N ALA A 72 3.60 -21.73 -18.30
CA ALA A 72 3.97 -22.72 -17.29
C ALA A 72 5.19 -22.29 -16.46
N ASP A 73 6.02 -21.39 -17.00
CA ASP A 73 7.19 -20.81 -16.32
C ASP A 73 6.88 -19.52 -15.55
N VAL A 74 5.64 -19.30 -15.16
CA VAL A 74 5.21 -18.18 -14.29
C VAL A 74 4.53 -18.74 -13.04
N ASP A 75 5.01 -18.35 -11.88
CA ASP A 75 4.45 -18.76 -10.58
C ASP A 75 3.59 -17.66 -9.94
N ALA A 76 4.03 -16.41 -10.11
CA ALA A 76 3.37 -15.26 -9.50
C ALA A 76 3.38 -14.02 -10.41
N VAL A 77 2.52 -13.08 -10.10
CA VAL A 77 2.39 -11.81 -10.81
C VAL A 77 2.62 -10.62 -9.88
N VAL A 78 3.17 -9.54 -10.43
CA VAL A 78 3.20 -8.21 -9.81
C VAL A 78 2.29 -7.32 -10.65
N VAL A 79 1.25 -6.76 -10.04
CA VAL A 79 0.21 -5.98 -10.73
C VAL A 79 0.45 -4.50 -10.49
N ASP A 80 0.80 -3.78 -11.56
CA ASP A 80 1.11 -2.35 -11.59
C ASP A 80 0.28 -1.61 -12.66
N THR A 81 -0.87 -2.19 -13.03
CA THR A 81 -1.84 -1.61 -13.97
C THR A 81 -2.51 -0.36 -13.40
N PRO A 82 -3.21 0.44 -14.22
CA PRO A 82 -4.17 1.41 -13.70
C PRO A 82 -5.12 0.78 -12.70
N THR A 83 -5.48 1.52 -11.64
CA THR A 83 -6.36 1.01 -10.56
C THR A 83 -7.69 0.47 -11.10
N ALA A 84 -8.25 1.13 -12.10
CA ALA A 84 -9.50 0.70 -12.75
C ALA A 84 -9.40 -0.70 -13.38
N ASP A 85 -8.20 -1.14 -13.74
CA ASP A 85 -7.96 -2.43 -14.40
C ASP A 85 -7.57 -3.55 -13.42
N HIS A 86 -7.31 -3.23 -12.16
CA HIS A 86 -6.90 -4.20 -11.14
C HIS A 86 -7.86 -5.40 -11.07
N LYS A 87 -9.18 -5.14 -11.00
CA LYS A 87 -10.18 -6.22 -10.92
C LYS A 87 -10.01 -7.23 -12.05
N ARG A 88 -10.02 -6.77 -13.29
CA ARG A 88 -9.94 -7.63 -14.49
C ARG A 88 -8.68 -8.48 -14.46
N VAL A 89 -7.54 -7.85 -14.18
CA VAL A 89 -6.22 -8.49 -14.20
C VAL A 89 -6.07 -9.49 -13.05
N ILE A 90 -6.45 -9.09 -11.84
CA ILE A 90 -6.36 -9.94 -10.63
C ILE A 90 -7.26 -11.17 -10.73
N LEU A 91 -8.51 -11.00 -11.21
CA LEU A 91 -9.44 -12.14 -11.39
C LEU A 91 -8.87 -13.15 -12.39
N LYS A 92 -8.28 -12.70 -13.50
CA LYS A 92 -7.62 -13.58 -14.48
C LYS A 92 -6.41 -14.28 -13.89
N ALA A 93 -5.56 -13.57 -13.15
CA ALA A 93 -4.39 -14.14 -12.48
C ALA A 93 -4.78 -15.21 -11.45
N ALA A 94 -5.78 -14.94 -10.62
CA ALA A 94 -6.30 -15.90 -9.65
C ALA A 94 -6.85 -17.16 -10.33
N LYS A 95 -7.66 -17.01 -11.40
CA LYS A 95 -8.18 -18.12 -12.19
C LYS A 95 -7.07 -18.96 -12.83
N ALA A 96 -6.01 -18.30 -13.27
CA ALA A 96 -4.80 -18.96 -13.81
C ALA A 96 -3.90 -19.57 -12.72
N LYS A 97 -4.34 -19.57 -11.43
CA LYS A 97 -3.62 -20.10 -10.26
C LYS A 97 -2.27 -19.43 -10.01
N LYS A 98 -2.09 -18.18 -10.43
CA LYS A 98 -0.88 -17.41 -10.14
C LYS A 98 -1.01 -16.72 -8.78
N HIS A 99 0.06 -16.74 -7.99
CA HIS A 99 0.15 -15.94 -6.77
C HIS A 99 0.22 -14.46 -7.14
N ILE A 100 -0.27 -13.56 -6.29
CA ILE A 100 -0.49 -12.16 -6.66
C ILE A 100 0.13 -11.23 -5.64
N PHE A 101 0.99 -10.33 -6.10
CA PHE A 101 1.31 -9.08 -5.44
C PHE A 101 0.69 -7.95 -6.25
N THR A 102 0.01 -7.00 -5.62
CA THR A 102 -0.61 -5.88 -6.34
C THR A 102 -0.29 -4.54 -5.68
N GLU A 103 -0.22 -3.49 -6.50
CA GLU A 103 -0.27 -2.13 -6.00
C GLU A 103 -1.61 -1.82 -5.33
N LYS A 104 -1.58 -0.79 -4.48
CA LYS A 104 -2.78 -0.15 -3.87
C LYS A 104 -3.35 0.86 -4.88
N VAL A 105 -4.63 1.17 -4.87
CA VAL A 105 -5.69 0.53 -4.07
C VAL A 105 -6.20 -0.71 -4.79
N LEU A 106 -6.80 -1.62 -4.04
CA LEU A 106 -7.19 -2.93 -4.59
C LEU A 106 -8.16 -2.83 -5.76
N ALA A 107 -9.16 -1.97 -5.65
CA ALA A 107 -10.13 -1.66 -6.69
C ALA A 107 -10.86 -0.34 -6.37
N THR A 108 -11.66 0.16 -7.30
CA THR A 108 -12.38 1.43 -7.16
C THR A 108 -13.70 1.31 -6.41
N THR A 109 -14.22 0.10 -6.23
CA THR A 109 -15.47 -0.17 -5.49
C THR A 109 -15.32 -1.29 -4.48
N MET A 110 -16.16 -1.26 -3.42
CA MET A 110 -16.21 -2.35 -2.44
C MET A 110 -16.70 -3.67 -3.06
N ALA A 111 -17.63 -3.61 -4.00
CA ALA A 111 -18.12 -4.80 -4.69
C ALA A 111 -16.99 -5.51 -5.44
N ASP A 112 -16.14 -4.76 -6.13
CA ASP A 112 -14.97 -5.30 -6.83
C ASP A 112 -13.93 -5.88 -5.88
N CYS A 113 -13.69 -5.22 -4.74
CA CYS A 113 -12.81 -5.75 -3.70
C CYS A 113 -13.29 -7.09 -3.16
N LEU A 114 -14.60 -7.24 -2.93
CA LEU A 114 -15.19 -8.49 -2.44
C LEU A 114 -15.10 -9.61 -3.49
N GLU A 115 -15.34 -9.30 -4.75
CA GLU A 115 -15.20 -10.27 -5.85
C GLU A 115 -13.75 -10.75 -6.01
N ILE A 116 -12.79 -9.83 -5.90
CA ILE A 116 -11.36 -10.17 -5.89
C ILE A 116 -11.03 -11.09 -4.72
N ALA A 117 -11.47 -10.74 -3.50
CA ALA A 117 -11.21 -11.54 -2.32
C ALA A 117 -11.81 -12.95 -2.43
N GLN A 118 -13.02 -13.06 -2.97
CA GLN A 118 -13.67 -14.34 -3.25
C GLN A 118 -12.85 -15.17 -4.23
N ALA A 119 -12.43 -14.58 -5.37
CA ALA A 119 -11.66 -15.29 -6.39
C ALA A 119 -10.30 -15.78 -5.86
N ILE A 120 -9.63 -15.00 -5.03
CA ILE A 120 -8.38 -15.39 -4.37
C ILE A 120 -8.59 -16.64 -3.50
N ASN A 121 -9.61 -16.61 -2.65
CA ASN A 121 -9.95 -17.72 -1.77
C ASN A 121 -10.35 -19.00 -2.53
N GLU A 122 -11.25 -18.90 -3.51
CA GLU A 122 -11.71 -20.02 -4.32
C GLU A 122 -10.59 -20.67 -5.12
N ASN A 123 -9.62 -19.88 -5.56
CA ASN A 123 -8.50 -20.38 -6.34
C ASN A 123 -7.31 -20.82 -5.48
N GLY A 124 -7.31 -20.54 -4.17
CA GLY A 124 -6.25 -20.93 -3.24
C GLY A 124 -4.90 -20.29 -3.54
N VAL A 125 -4.88 -19.09 -4.14
CA VAL A 125 -3.65 -18.37 -4.45
C VAL A 125 -3.22 -17.48 -3.28
N LYS A 126 -1.92 -17.29 -3.12
CA LYS A 126 -1.39 -16.31 -2.16
C LYS A 126 -1.61 -14.91 -2.72
N PHE A 127 -1.97 -14.00 -1.84
CA PHE A 127 -2.23 -12.60 -2.19
C PHE A 127 -1.53 -11.65 -1.21
N CYS A 128 -0.93 -10.61 -1.75
CA CYS A 128 -0.38 -9.51 -0.99
C CYS A 128 -0.68 -8.18 -1.70
N ILE A 129 -1.14 -7.19 -0.97
CA ILE A 129 -1.30 -5.82 -1.45
C ILE A 129 -0.21 -4.93 -0.87
N SER A 130 0.26 -3.96 -1.64
CA SER A 130 1.28 -3.00 -1.23
C SER A 130 0.75 -2.01 -0.20
N PHE A 131 0.87 -2.35 1.08
CA PHE A 131 0.64 -1.45 2.21
C PHE A 131 1.95 -1.19 2.97
N PRO A 132 2.94 -0.52 2.35
CA PRO A 132 4.31 -0.44 2.87
C PRO A 132 4.38 0.22 4.26
N ARG A 133 3.48 1.15 4.58
CA ARG A 133 3.50 1.84 5.88
C ARG A 133 3.15 0.94 7.06
N LEU A 134 2.52 -0.23 6.85
CA LEU A 134 2.32 -1.21 7.92
C LEU A 134 3.63 -1.75 8.49
N THR A 135 4.68 -1.79 7.67
CA THR A 135 6.02 -2.28 8.08
C THR A 135 6.94 -1.17 8.60
N TRP A 136 6.50 0.08 8.54
CA TRP A 136 7.33 1.20 8.98
C TRP A 136 7.54 1.18 10.49
N PRO A 137 8.72 1.62 10.95
CA PRO A 137 9.06 1.65 12.38
C PRO A 137 8.02 2.36 13.24
N LEU A 138 7.43 3.45 12.75
CA LEU A 138 6.37 4.18 13.47
C LEU A 138 5.11 3.32 13.69
N ALA A 139 4.62 2.64 12.65
CA ALA A 139 3.43 1.80 12.78
C ALA A 139 3.66 0.63 13.75
N GLN A 140 4.86 0.02 13.69
CA GLN A 140 5.26 -1.05 14.59
C GLN A 140 5.42 -0.55 16.04
N LEU A 141 6.00 0.64 16.24
CA LEU A 141 6.09 1.27 17.54
C LEU A 141 4.70 1.53 18.15
N CYS A 142 3.79 2.09 17.35
CA CYS A 142 2.42 2.35 17.78
C CYS A 142 1.67 1.06 18.14
N ARG A 143 1.77 0.03 17.30
CA ARG A 143 1.14 -1.27 17.57
C ARG A 143 1.69 -1.88 18.86
N LYS A 144 3.00 -1.89 19.03
CA LYS A 144 3.65 -2.37 20.27
C LYS A 144 3.17 -1.60 21.49
N ALA A 145 3.13 -0.27 21.43
CA ALA A 145 2.69 0.56 22.56
C ALA A 145 1.22 0.33 22.93
N ILE A 146 0.35 0.04 21.94
CA ILE A 146 -1.04 -0.35 22.16
C ILE A 146 -1.12 -1.74 22.81
N ASP A 147 -0.43 -2.73 22.27
CA ASP A 147 -0.45 -4.12 22.76
C ASP A 147 0.09 -4.24 24.18
N GLU A 148 1.09 -3.43 24.53
CA GLU A 148 1.65 -3.33 25.87
C GLU A 148 0.80 -2.51 26.85
N GLY A 149 -0.28 -1.87 26.39
CA GLY A 149 -1.14 -1.00 27.19
C GLY A 149 -0.48 0.29 27.66
N SER A 150 0.71 0.65 27.16
CA SER A 150 1.50 1.79 27.64
C SER A 150 0.92 3.16 27.31
N LEU A 151 -0.06 3.22 26.39
CA LEU A 151 -0.84 4.42 26.07
C LEU A 151 -2.16 4.51 26.83
N GLY A 152 -2.54 3.45 27.56
CA GLY A 152 -3.89 3.30 28.07
C GLY A 152 -4.89 3.06 26.92
N ARG A 153 -6.16 3.47 27.09
CA ARG A 153 -7.16 3.37 26.02
C ARG A 153 -6.88 4.45 24.96
N VAL A 154 -6.55 4.02 23.74
CA VAL A 154 -6.41 4.94 22.61
C VAL A 154 -7.79 5.46 22.21
N HIS A 155 -7.90 6.77 22.06
CA HIS A 155 -9.18 7.45 21.78
C HIS A 155 -9.11 8.39 20.58
N TYR A 156 -7.91 8.74 20.10
CA TYR A 156 -7.75 9.67 18.99
C TYR A 156 -6.51 9.33 18.16
N MET A 157 -6.64 9.48 16.85
CA MET A 157 -5.54 9.42 15.88
C MET A 157 -5.70 10.54 14.86
N ARG A 158 -4.59 11.14 14.45
CA ARG A 158 -4.53 12.03 13.30
C ARG A 158 -3.35 11.63 12.43
N MET A 159 -3.57 11.52 11.13
CA MET A 159 -2.49 11.23 10.19
C MET A 159 -2.68 12.01 8.90
N ARG A 160 -1.61 12.66 8.45
CA ARG A 160 -1.56 13.33 7.16
C ARG A 160 -0.49 12.69 6.28
N VAL A 161 -0.88 12.36 5.05
CA VAL A 161 0.00 11.91 3.97
C VAL A 161 -0.27 12.78 2.76
N ALA A 162 0.66 13.66 2.43
CA ALA A 162 0.50 14.63 1.36
C ALA A 162 1.82 14.91 0.66
N HIS A 163 1.73 15.32 -0.59
CA HIS A 163 2.84 15.87 -1.38
C HIS A 163 2.37 17.07 -2.22
N ASP A 164 3.23 17.67 -2.97
CA ASP A 164 2.97 18.88 -3.75
C ASP A 164 2.91 18.62 -5.27
N GLY A 165 2.61 17.39 -5.67
CA GLY A 165 2.67 16.95 -7.07
C GLY A 165 1.81 17.73 -8.04
N ALA A 166 0.57 18.08 -7.64
CA ALA A 166 -0.30 18.93 -8.46
C ALA A 166 0.16 20.38 -8.43
N LEU A 167 0.53 20.90 -7.25
CA LEU A 167 0.97 22.27 -7.10
C LEU A 167 2.25 22.57 -7.90
N ARG A 168 3.19 21.63 -7.97
CA ARG A 168 4.48 21.76 -8.67
C ARG A 168 4.54 21.08 -10.03
N GLY A 169 3.48 20.40 -10.45
CA GLY A 169 3.38 19.80 -11.78
C GLY A 169 4.34 18.63 -12.03
N TRP A 170 4.80 17.92 -11.00
CA TRP A 170 5.68 16.75 -11.18
C TRP A 170 4.92 15.41 -11.18
N LEU A 171 3.66 15.40 -10.72
CA LEU A 171 2.83 14.20 -10.78
C LEU A 171 2.34 14.04 -12.24
N PRO A 172 2.52 12.85 -12.85
CA PRO A 172 2.11 12.61 -14.23
C PRO A 172 0.60 12.82 -14.46
N ASP A 173 0.23 13.32 -15.62
CA ASP A 173 -1.16 13.69 -15.97
C ASP A 173 -2.16 12.53 -15.82
N TYR A 174 -1.74 11.29 -16.07
CA TYR A 174 -2.60 10.11 -15.95
C TYR A 174 -3.08 9.84 -14.50
N TRP A 175 -2.42 10.42 -13.49
CA TRP A 175 -2.90 10.38 -12.12
C TRP A 175 -4.15 11.23 -11.86
N TYR A 176 -4.42 12.19 -12.75
CA TYR A 176 -5.62 13.02 -12.69
C TYR A 176 -6.76 12.49 -13.57
N ASP A 177 -6.53 11.38 -14.28
CA ASP A 177 -7.57 10.67 -15.02
C ASP A 177 -8.37 9.77 -14.04
N LYS A 178 -9.59 10.23 -13.74
CA LYS A 178 -10.48 9.54 -12.81
C LYS A 178 -10.86 8.13 -13.28
N ASP A 179 -10.94 7.91 -14.60
CA ASP A 179 -11.31 6.63 -15.17
C ASP A 179 -10.17 5.61 -15.09
N LEU A 180 -8.93 6.06 -14.99
CA LEU A 180 -7.75 5.22 -14.81
C LEU A 180 -7.36 5.06 -13.33
N ALA A 181 -7.21 6.18 -12.61
CA ALA A 181 -6.74 6.19 -11.23
C ALA A 181 -7.85 5.89 -10.20
N GLY A 182 -9.11 6.05 -10.59
CA GLY A 182 -10.27 5.83 -9.72
C GLY A 182 -10.64 7.03 -8.83
N GLY A 183 -9.82 8.07 -8.78
CA GLY A 183 -10.01 9.27 -7.96
C GLY A 183 -8.77 10.13 -7.87
N GLY A 184 -8.76 11.08 -6.94
CA GLY A 184 -7.64 11.98 -6.69
C GLY A 184 -6.80 11.58 -5.46
N ALA A 185 -6.41 12.59 -4.68
CA ALA A 185 -5.53 12.45 -3.54
C ALA A 185 -6.05 11.50 -2.45
N MET A 186 -7.38 11.45 -2.23
CA MET A 186 -7.93 10.54 -1.22
C MET A 186 -7.82 9.08 -1.67
N MET A 187 -7.99 8.79 -2.96
CA MET A 187 -7.80 7.44 -3.49
C MET A 187 -6.33 7.04 -3.45
N ASP A 188 -5.44 7.88 -3.95
CA ASP A 188 -4.02 7.57 -4.08
C ASP A 188 -3.28 7.58 -2.74
N LEU A 189 -3.27 8.72 -2.04
CA LEU A 189 -2.53 8.90 -0.79
C LEU A 189 -3.37 8.62 0.45
N GLY A 190 -4.67 8.95 0.42
CA GLY A 190 -5.57 8.80 1.56
C GLY A 190 -5.79 7.34 1.97
N CYS A 191 -5.56 6.38 1.09
CA CYS A 191 -5.56 4.96 1.45
C CYS A 191 -4.54 4.64 2.55
N HIS A 192 -3.38 5.32 2.59
CA HIS A 192 -2.34 5.08 3.59
C HIS A 192 -2.80 5.38 5.02
N PRO A 193 -3.33 6.56 5.37
CA PRO A 193 -3.85 6.78 6.69
C PRO A 193 -5.09 5.90 6.99
N MET A 194 -5.89 5.50 5.99
CA MET A 194 -7.06 4.63 6.18
C MET A 194 -6.65 3.23 6.68
N TYR A 195 -5.69 2.55 6.02
CA TYR A 195 -5.26 1.23 6.48
C TYR A 195 -4.45 1.28 7.77
N ILE A 196 -3.67 2.35 8.02
CA ILE A 196 -2.97 2.53 9.31
C ILE A 196 -3.97 2.73 10.45
N ALA A 197 -5.01 3.55 10.25
CA ALA A 197 -6.05 3.74 11.26
C ALA A 197 -6.79 2.41 11.55
N SER A 198 -7.13 1.64 10.52
CA SER A 198 -7.75 0.33 10.70
C SER A 198 -6.82 -0.66 11.43
N TYR A 199 -5.52 -0.65 11.12
CA TYR A 199 -4.53 -1.48 11.78
C TYR A 199 -4.36 -1.16 13.28
N LEU A 200 -4.39 0.14 13.64
CA LEU A 200 -4.16 0.58 15.01
C LEU A 200 -5.43 0.62 15.86
N LEU A 201 -6.56 1.02 15.28
CA LEU A 201 -7.81 1.29 16.00
C LEU A 201 -8.87 0.21 15.81
N GLY A 202 -8.70 -0.68 14.82
CA GLY A 202 -9.61 -1.79 14.54
C GLY A 202 -10.71 -1.44 13.53
N LYS A 203 -11.94 -1.87 13.78
CA LYS A 203 -13.04 -1.81 12.82
C LYS A 203 -13.64 -0.40 12.71
N PRO A 204 -13.63 0.24 11.50
CA PRO A 204 -14.32 1.49 11.26
C PRO A 204 -15.84 1.28 11.25
N MET A 205 -16.58 2.25 11.78
CA MET A 205 -18.05 2.21 11.91
C MET A 205 -18.74 3.29 11.08
N ARG A 206 -18.17 4.48 11.05
CA ARG A 206 -18.75 5.62 10.35
C ARG A 206 -17.63 6.51 9.82
N ILE A 207 -17.84 7.08 8.63
CA ILE A 207 -16.93 8.03 8.00
C ILE A 207 -17.70 9.26 7.50
N SER A 208 -17.11 10.43 7.64
CA SER A 208 -17.54 11.67 6.99
C SER A 208 -16.33 12.34 6.37
N SER A 209 -16.47 12.79 5.12
CA SER A 209 -15.34 13.31 4.34
C SER A 209 -15.70 14.62 3.63
N VAL A 210 -14.70 15.46 3.49
CA VAL A 210 -14.74 16.66 2.65
C VAL A 210 -13.62 16.54 1.63
N PHE A 211 -13.99 16.72 0.36
CA PHE A 211 -13.07 16.70 -0.79
C PHE A 211 -13.09 18.06 -1.46
N ASN A 212 -11.93 18.51 -1.91
CA ASN A 212 -11.79 19.76 -2.63
C ASN A 212 -10.79 19.62 -3.78
N ASN A 213 -10.92 20.49 -4.78
CA ASN A 213 -9.96 20.63 -5.86
C ASN A 213 -9.48 22.10 -5.87
N THR A 214 -8.19 22.28 -5.73
CA THR A 214 -7.53 23.61 -5.73
C THR A 214 -6.85 23.89 -7.05
N CYS A 215 -6.12 22.92 -7.60
CA CYS A 215 -5.35 23.11 -8.83
C CYS A 215 -5.12 21.84 -9.66
N ALA A 216 -5.51 20.65 -9.17
CA ALA A 216 -5.31 19.43 -9.93
C ALA A 216 -6.15 19.45 -11.20
N PRO A 217 -5.58 19.10 -12.37
CA PRO A 217 -6.33 18.97 -13.61
C PRO A 217 -7.35 17.81 -13.50
N GLY A 218 -8.30 17.74 -14.44
CA GLY A 218 -9.29 16.65 -14.49
C GLY A 218 -10.38 16.68 -13.43
N GLY A 219 -10.37 17.66 -12.50
CA GLY A 219 -11.40 17.83 -11.47
C GLY A 219 -11.39 16.77 -10.36
N VAL A 220 -10.31 15.98 -10.25
CA VAL A 220 -10.12 15.06 -9.12
C VAL A 220 -9.79 15.83 -7.83
N ASP A 221 -10.06 15.25 -6.66
CA ASP A 221 -9.69 15.88 -5.41
C ASP A 221 -8.15 15.97 -5.28
N ASP A 222 -7.66 17.13 -4.86
CA ASP A 222 -6.25 17.36 -4.56
C ASP A 222 -6.02 17.76 -3.10
N ASN A 223 -7.10 17.84 -2.34
CA ASN A 223 -7.10 18.14 -0.91
C ASN A 223 -8.33 17.51 -0.25
N ALA A 224 -8.13 16.66 0.76
CA ALA A 224 -9.23 15.95 1.38
C ALA A 224 -8.97 15.63 2.85
N VAL A 225 -10.05 15.61 3.63
CA VAL A 225 -10.05 15.20 5.04
C VAL A 225 -11.21 14.25 5.29
N SER A 226 -10.92 13.16 6.00
CA SER A 226 -11.92 12.21 6.48
C SER A 226 -11.87 12.11 8.00
N VAL A 227 -13.04 12.10 8.64
CA VAL A 227 -13.19 11.77 10.05
C VAL A 227 -13.84 10.41 10.16
N VAL A 228 -13.19 9.48 10.86
CA VAL A 228 -13.63 8.09 11.01
C VAL A 228 -13.86 7.75 12.48
N GLU A 229 -15.05 7.24 12.80
CA GLU A 229 -15.36 6.67 14.11
C GLU A 229 -15.17 5.15 14.07
N PHE A 230 -14.52 4.60 15.10
CA PHE A 230 -14.22 3.18 15.24
C PHE A 230 -15.13 2.51 16.29
N GLU A 231 -15.26 1.17 16.24
CA GLU A 231 -16.09 0.39 17.16
C GLU A 231 -15.70 0.62 18.64
N ASN A 232 -14.40 0.78 18.92
CA ASN A 232 -13.86 1.10 20.25
C ASN A 232 -14.07 2.56 20.69
N LYS A 233 -14.85 3.36 19.92
CA LYS A 233 -15.13 4.78 20.14
C LYS A 233 -13.93 5.71 19.93
N ALA A 234 -12.84 5.24 19.36
CA ALA A 234 -11.77 6.11 18.91
C ALA A 234 -12.22 6.90 17.65
N ILE A 235 -11.66 8.09 17.48
CA ILE A 235 -11.88 8.93 16.32
C ILE A 235 -10.52 9.10 15.61
N ALA A 236 -10.51 8.95 14.28
CA ALA A 236 -9.37 9.30 13.46
C ALA A 236 -9.68 10.47 12.52
N VAL A 237 -8.72 11.40 12.39
CA VAL A 237 -8.72 12.47 11.38
C VAL A 237 -7.63 12.14 10.37
N LEU A 238 -8.04 11.87 9.13
CA LEU A 238 -7.19 11.35 8.06
C LEU A 238 -7.14 12.38 6.95
N GLU A 239 -5.95 12.94 6.71
CA GLU A 239 -5.73 14.08 5.82
C GLU A 239 -4.83 13.69 4.65
N THR A 240 -5.12 14.24 3.48
CA THR A 240 -4.33 13.97 2.29
C THR A 240 -4.37 15.12 1.30
N GLY A 241 -3.42 15.18 0.38
CA GLY A 241 -3.42 16.17 -0.68
C GLY A 241 -2.26 16.07 -1.63
N PHE A 242 -2.47 16.62 -2.83
CA PHE A 242 -1.46 16.83 -3.87
C PHE A 242 -0.94 18.27 -3.92
N VAL A 243 -1.37 19.10 -2.96
CA VAL A 243 -1.02 20.53 -2.84
C VAL A 243 -0.27 20.86 -1.54
N GLY A 244 0.14 19.86 -0.82
CA GLY A 244 0.80 19.99 0.48
C GLY A 244 2.30 20.29 0.39
N SER A 245 2.68 21.50 -0.01
CA SER A 245 4.09 21.91 -0.18
C SER A 245 4.86 22.10 1.12
N ILE A 246 4.17 22.33 2.23
CA ILE A 246 4.76 22.64 3.53
C ILE A 246 4.14 21.74 4.60
N GLY A 247 4.98 21.20 5.48
CA GLY A 247 4.54 20.49 6.66
C GLY A 247 4.59 18.96 6.61
N GLY A 248 4.89 18.38 5.45
CA GLY A 248 5.19 16.95 5.32
C GLY A 248 4.17 16.02 5.97
N GLU A 249 4.62 14.83 6.34
CA GLU A 249 3.82 13.86 7.07
C GLU A 249 3.64 14.26 8.52
N MET A 250 2.45 14.04 9.05
CA MET A 250 2.10 14.24 10.44
C MET A 250 1.40 13.00 10.97
N PHE A 251 1.70 12.64 12.22
CA PHE A 251 1.06 11.53 12.90
C PHE A 251 0.88 11.86 14.39
N GLU A 252 -0.31 11.61 14.90
CA GLU A 252 -0.64 11.70 16.33
C GLU A 252 -1.47 10.47 16.73
N LEU A 253 -1.08 9.84 17.83
CA LEU A 253 -1.83 8.76 18.46
C LEU A 253 -1.95 9.07 19.95
N LEU A 254 -3.18 9.32 20.42
CA LEU A 254 -3.44 9.76 21.78
C LEU A 254 -4.23 8.70 22.56
N GLY A 255 -3.70 8.33 23.69
CA GLY A 255 -4.34 7.46 24.66
C GLY A 255 -4.57 8.17 25.99
N THR A 256 -5.29 7.51 26.90
CA THR A 256 -5.62 8.07 28.23
C THR A 256 -4.41 8.17 29.17
N GLN A 257 -3.31 7.49 28.84
CA GLN A 257 -2.09 7.45 29.68
C GLN A 257 -0.82 7.77 28.90
N GLY A 258 -0.92 8.08 27.60
CA GLY A 258 0.24 8.38 26.79
C GLY A 258 -0.12 8.85 25.39
N ALA A 259 0.92 9.23 24.63
CA ALA A 259 0.77 9.71 23.27
C ALA A 259 2.05 9.44 22.46
N ILE A 260 1.88 9.29 21.15
CA ILE A 260 2.97 9.24 20.15
C ILE A 260 2.69 10.32 19.12
N ILE A 261 3.64 11.21 18.88
CA ILE A 261 3.49 12.34 17.96
C ILE A 261 4.72 12.39 17.06
N GLN A 262 4.49 12.45 15.73
CA GLN A 262 5.53 12.70 14.75
C GLN A 262 5.14 13.88 13.84
N VAL A 263 6.07 14.79 13.62
CA VAL A 263 5.99 15.88 12.64
C VAL A 263 7.27 15.88 11.82
N GLY A 264 7.16 15.52 10.55
CA GLY A 264 8.32 15.27 9.70
C GLY A 264 9.23 14.21 10.32
N LYS A 265 10.51 14.54 10.55
CA LYS A 265 11.49 13.64 11.18
C LYS A 265 11.47 13.62 12.72
N TYR A 266 10.70 14.52 13.33
CA TYR A 266 10.68 14.67 14.80
C TYR A 266 9.60 13.76 15.39
N LEU A 267 10.04 12.75 16.13
CA LEU A 267 9.21 11.83 16.87
C LEU A 267 9.40 12.03 18.37
N LYS A 268 8.30 12.12 19.10
CA LYS A 268 8.29 12.09 20.57
C LYS A 268 7.14 11.22 21.07
N MET A 269 7.35 10.64 22.25
CA MET A 269 6.31 9.84 22.90
C MET A 269 6.27 10.08 24.41
N ARG A 270 5.11 9.81 24.98
CA ARG A 270 4.87 9.73 26.42
C ARG A 270 4.09 8.45 26.69
N THR A 271 4.48 7.72 27.72
CA THR A 271 3.81 6.45 28.08
C THR A 271 3.66 6.36 29.60
N SER A 272 2.74 5.53 30.06
CA SER A 272 2.57 5.22 31.49
C SER A 272 3.77 4.52 32.12
N LYS A 273 4.64 3.93 31.30
CA LYS A 273 5.82 3.20 31.75
C LYS A 273 7.06 4.10 31.95
N PHE A 274 6.99 5.39 31.63
CA PHE A 274 8.08 6.34 31.73
C PHE A 274 7.65 7.59 32.49
N GLU A 275 8.18 7.77 33.69
CA GLU A 275 7.81 8.87 34.58
C GLU A 275 8.39 10.23 34.16
N GLY A 276 9.38 10.26 33.29
CA GLY A 276 10.07 11.47 32.83
C GLY A 276 9.27 12.38 31.86
N GLY A 277 8.03 12.05 31.58
CA GLY A 277 7.18 12.85 30.70
C GLY A 277 7.38 12.52 29.20
N TRP A 278 7.63 13.55 28.37
CA TRP A 278 7.91 13.37 26.95
C TRP A 278 9.37 12.96 26.72
N TYR A 279 9.59 11.97 25.87
CA TYR A 279 10.92 11.52 25.47
C TYR A 279 10.96 11.14 23.98
N ILE A 280 12.16 11.10 23.45
CA ILE A 280 12.44 10.58 22.10
C ILE A 280 12.89 9.12 22.30
N PRO A 281 12.28 8.14 21.66
CA PRO A 281 12.72 6.75 21.80
C PRO A 281 14.13 6.59 21.22
N ASP A 282 15.02 6.00 22.01
CA ASP A 282 16.43 5.78 21.63
C ASP A 282 16.59 4.87 20.42
N LYS A 283 15.64 3.93 20.24
CA LYS A 283 15.64 2.97 19.15
C LYS A 283 14.20 2.74 18.65
N LEU A 284 14.00 2.95 17.37
CA LEU A 284 12.78 2.53 16.69
C LEU A 284 12.84 1.02 16.38
N PRO A 285 11.69 0.32 16.33
CA PRO A 285 11.65 -1.04 15.80
C PRO A 285 12.28 -1.08 14.40
N GLU A 286 12.98 -2.15 14.09
CA GLU A 286 13.47 -2.36 12.73
C GLU A 286 12.29 -2.54 11.78
N GLN A 287 12.45 -2.06 10.54
CA GLN A 287 11.44 -2.29 9.51
C GLN A 287 11.34 -3.79 9.27
N GLN A 288 10.19 -4.36 9.60
CA GLN A 288 9.95 -5.78 9.40
C GLN A 288 9.36 -6.02 8.02
N ALA A 289 9.79 -7.09 7.36
CA ALA A 289 9.04 -7.60 6.22
C ALA A 289 7.61 -7.92 6.67
N PRO A 290 6.56 -7.63 5.88
CA PRO A 290 5.20 -7.94 6.24
C PRO A 290 5.09 -9.44 6.54
N ALA A 291 4.73 -9.77 7.76
CA ALA A 291 4.34 -11.14 8.07
C ALA A 291 3.06 -11.42 7.29
N LEU A 292 3.13 -12.31 6.31
CA LEU A 292 1.94 -12.86 5.66
C LEU A 292 1.17 -13.64 6.75
N ARG A 293 0.08 -13.06 7.22
CA ARG A 293 -0.89 -13.75 8.10
C ARG A 293 -2.04 -14.25 7.28
#